data_f65f547935f58602646e43f9b07ea47f
#
_entry.id   f65f547935f58602646e43f9b07ea47f
#
_cell.length_a   1.000
_cell.length_b   1.000
_cell.length_c   1.000
_cell.angle_alpha   90.00
_cell.angle_beta   90.00
_cell.angle_gamma   90.00
#
_symmetry.space_group_name_H-M   'P 1'
#
loop_
_entity.id
_entity.type
_entity.pdbx_description
1 polymer ?
#
loop_
_entity_poly.entity_id
_entity_poly.type
_entity_poly.pdbx_seq_one_letter_code
_entity_poly.pdbx_strand_id
1 'polypeptide(L)'
;MYRVIIIDEDMMVRTALKKVIEKRKDFRVSASFCDGEEALKYCKSHTPNLVFLDLKVHEKNGLDLIRQIREIHPETETCLMSVYQNLDTVREALSLNVKHYMLKPISARSINGILDEMGAVEEDYSNLLAEFRDVVESKDFHRVYSDSRTLAAHVLELAGGDKDVAENILKTVERELMNSYVENPFEVKQEFDCKMPINHEFLDDPVVIEMWIAGILDDIFKYRFSKRYSSVSGVLAYVDEHIKEPIVMAEIVENCHICQQYLLRIFKEQIGMSTRDYIQYRKIMMAKWYLYLGDCPTLDIAMKLGFDDGGYFAKVFKKLEHVTPYQYRLNCNAASRKAAVE
;
A
#
# COMPACT_ATOMS: atom_id res chain seq x y z
N MET A 1 -19.52 0.57 -5.96
CA MET A 1 -20.86 0.43 -5.35
C MET A 1 -20.81 -0.58 -4.22
N TYR A 2 -20.95 -0.13 -2.98
CA TYR A 2 -20.88 -0.95 -1.77
C TYR A 2 -22.03 -1.92 -1.65
N ARG A 3 -21.70 -3.17 -1.38
CA ARG A 3 -22.66 -4.24 -1.11
C ARG A 3 -22.88 -4.34 0.39
N VAL A 4 -24.11 -4.06 0.82
CA VAL A 4 -24.50 -4.12 2.23
C VAL A 4 -25.41 -5.32 2.45
N ILE A 5 -25.22 -6.05 3.53
CA ILE A 5 -26.17 -7.02 4.03
C ILE A 5 -26.70 -6.61 5.40
N ILE A 6 -27.94 -6.99 5.70
CA ILE A 6 -28.61 -6.68 6.95
C ILE A 6 -29.06 -7.99 7.58
N ILE A 7 -28.68 -8.20 8.84
CA ILE A 7 -29.02 -9.41 9.61
C ILE A 7 -29.72 -8.98 10.91
N ASP A 8 -31.01 -9.17 10.98
CA ASP A 8 -31.84 -8.75 12.13
C ASP A 8 -33.15 -9.54 12.09
N GLU A 9 -33.69 -9.99 13.23
CA GLU A 9 -34.97 -10.71 13.29
C GLU A 9 -36.13 -9.81 12.90
N ASP A 10 -36.08 -8.54 13.30
CA ASP A 10 -37.15 -7.59 13.07
C ASP A 10 -37.19 -7.10 11.63
N MET A 11 -38.25 -7.48 10.92
CA MET A 11 -38.50 -7.07 9.54
C MET A 11 -38.63 -5.54 9.40
N MET A 12 -39.14 -4.84 10.45
CA MET A 12 -39.29 -3.39 10.41
C MET A 12 -37.92 -2.70 10.46
N VAL A 13 -37.01 -3.21 11.29
CA VAL A 13 -35.61 -2.72 11.37
C VAL A 13 -34.90 -2.94 10.01
N ARG A 14 -34.99 -4.14 9.44
CA ARG A 14 -34.41 -4.43 8.13
C ARG A 14 -34.95 -3.52 7.03
N THR A 15 -36.27 -3.28 7.04
CA THR A 15 -36.92 -2.39 6.06
C THR A 15 -36.51 -0.94 6.22
N ALA A 16 -36.40 -0.48 7.47
CA ALA A 16 -35.99 0.88 7.77
C ALA A 16 -34.53 1.14 7.37
N LEU A 17 -33.60 0.22 7.72
CA LEU A 17 -32.21 0.26 7.31
C LEU A 17 -32.10 0.29 5.77
N LYS A 18 -32.77 -0.63 5.08
CA LYS A 18 -32.76 -0.69 3.63
C LYS A 18 -33.21 0.64 3.01
N LYS A 19 -34.30 1.25 3.49
CA LYS A 19 -34.78 2.55 3.00
C LYS A 19 -33.79 3.68 3.17
N VAL A 20 -33.00 3.68 4.25
CA VAL A 20 -31.99 4.72 4.49
C VAL A 20 -30.79 4.48 3.58
N ILE A 21 -30.29 3.25 3.51
CA ILE A 21 -29.10 2.87 2.73
C ILE A 21 -29.33 3.10 1.24
N GLU A 22 -30.49 2.69 0.70
CA GLU A 22 -30.79 2.79 -0.74
C GLU A 22 -31.11 4.21 -1.22
N LYS A 23 -31.17 5.20 -0.33
CA LYS A 23 -31.16 6.62 -0.74
C LYS A 23 -29.79 7.06 -1.26
N ARG A 24 -28.75 6.35 -0.94
CA ARG A 24 -27.38 6.57 -1.40
C ARG A 24 -27.13 5.83 -2.71
N LYS A 25 -26.56 6.51 -3.70
CA LYS A 25 -26.25 5.90 -5.01
C LYS A 25 -25.03 4.98 -4.98
N ASP A 26 -24.17 5.19 -4.02
CA ASP A 26 -22.92 4.48 -3.79
C ASP A 26 -23.09 3.16 -3.02
N PHE A 27 -24.25 2.96 -2.34
CA PHE A 27 -24.58 1.76 -1.57
C PHE A 27 -25.76 0.98 -2.13
N ARG A 28 -25.71 -0.34 -1.97
CA ARG A 28 -26.81 -1.24 -2.33
C ARG A 28 -26.98 -2.32 -1.27
N VAL A 29 -28.21 -2.52 -0.79
CA VAL A 29 -28.54 -3.68 0.03
C VAL A 29 -28.66 -4.90 -0.87
N SER A 30 -27.64 -5.76 -0.86
CA SER A 30 -27.57 -6.97 -1.69
C SER A 30 -28.43 -8.11 -1.16
N ALA A 31 -28.58 -8.19 0.16
CA ALA A 31 -29.47 -9.16 0.81
C ALA A 31 -29.85 -8.70 2.22
N SER A 32 -30.94 -9.27 2.76
CA SER A 32 -31.32 -9.10 4.16
C SER A 32 -31.85 -10.41 4.73
N PHE A 33 -31.42 -10.77 5.92
CA PHE A 33 -31.69 -12.04 6.55
C PHE A 33 -32.32 -11.86 7.92
N CYS A 34 -33.24 -12.73 8.28
CA CYS A 34 -33.74 -12.88 9.64
C CYS A 34 -32.97 -13.95 10.42
N ASP A 35 -32.15 -14.71 9.75
CA ASP A 35 -31.40 -15.85 10.27
C ASP A 35 -29.90 -15.73 9.96
N GLY A 36 -29.05 -16.01 10.96
CA GLY A 36 -27.60 -15.93 10.81
C GLY A 36 -26.99 -17.03 9.94
N GLU A 37 -27.59 -18.22 9.88
CA GLU A 37 -27.07 -19.32 9.03
C GLU A 37 -27.31 -19.06 7.56
N GLU A 38 -28.46 -18.51 7.22
CA GLU A 38 -28.75 -18.08 5.85
C GLU A 38 -27.78 -16.99 5.40
N ALA A 39 -27.50 -16.04 6.30
CA ALA A 39 -26.52 -14.98 6.03
C ALA A 39 -25.12 -15.54 5.81
N LEU A 40 -24.64 -16.46 6.65
CA LEU A 40 -23.34 -17.12 6.48
C LEU A 40 -23.27 -17.93 5.18
N LYS A 41 -24.34 -18.63 4.83
CA LYS A 41 -24.42 -19.36 3.55
C LYS A 41 -24.30 -18.40 2.37
N TYR A 42 -24.94 -17.24 2.44
CA TYR A 42 -24.82 -16.19 1.43
C TYR A 42 -23.41 -15.65 1.33
N CYS A 43 -22.73 -15.39 2.46
CA CYS A 43 -21.36 -14.90 2.50
C CYS A 43 -20.32 -15.86 1.88
N LYS A 44 -20.58 -17.17 1.85
CA LYS A 44 -19.69 -18.13 1.16
C LYS A 44 -19.58 -17.91 -0.34
N SER A 45 -20.58 -17.30 -0.96
CA SER A 45 -20.63 -17.05 -2.42
C SER A 45 -20.65 -15.57 -2.79
N HIS A 46 -20.80 -14.68 -1.82
CA HIS A 46 -20.90 -13.24 -2.02
C HIS A 46 -20.08 -12.50 -0.96
N THR A 47 -19.28 -11.53 -1.38
CA THR A 47 -18.47 -10.71 -0.48
C THR A 47 -19.19 -9.40 -0.18
N PRO A 48 -19.78 -9.21 1.01
CA PRO A 48 -20.31 -7.91 1.42
C PRO A 48 -19.17 -6.96 1.79
N ASN A 49 -19.39 -5.66 1.59
CA ASN A 49 -18.49 -4.62 2.09
C ASN A 49 -18.85 -4.22 3.53
N LEU A 50 -20.15 -4.21 3.84
CA LEU A 50 -20.67 -3.82 5.16
C LEU A 50 -21.78 -4.78 5.60
N VAL A 51 -21.75 -5.15 6.87
CA VAL A 51 -22.79 -5.95 7.52
C VAL A 51 -23.39 -5.18 8.69
N PHE A 52 -24.69 -4.87 8.61
CA PHE A 52 -25.45 -4.48 9.79
C PHE A 52 -25.99 -5.73 10.46
N LEU A 53 -25.57 -5.98 11.69
CA LEU A 53 -25.88 -7.23 12.41
C LEU A 53 -26.47 -6.93 13.77
N ASP A 54 -27.62 -7.51 14.08
CA ASP A 54 -28.16 -7.51 15.45
C ASP A 54 -27.32 -8.42 16.37
N LEU A 55 -27.08 -7.97 17.59
CA LEU A 55 -26.38 -8.75 18.61
C LEU A 55 -27.08 -10.09 18.89
N LYS A 56 -28.41 -10.15 18.78
CA LYS A 56 -29.21 -11.37 18.93
C LYS A 56 -29.96 -11.65 17.64
N VAL A 57 -29.62 -12.75 16.99
CA VAL A 57 -30.33 -13.23 15.80
C VAL A 57 -30.77 -14.67 16.07
N HIS A 58 -32.04 -14.84 16.38
CA HIS A 58 -32.62 -16.08 16.90
C HIS A 58 -31.84 -16.61 18.12
N GLU A 59 -31.40 -17.84 18.08
CA GLU A 59 -30.64 -18.45 19.16
C GLU A 59 -29.12 -18.16 19.12
N LYS A 60 -28.65 -17.39 18.10
CA LYS A 60 -27.23 -17.11 17.88
C LYS A 60 -26.80 -15.76 18.42
N ASN A 61 -25.59 -15.74 18.94
CA ASN A 61 -24.91 -14.51 19.31
C ASN A 61 -24.30 -13.84 18.06
N GLY A 62 -24.63 -12.56 17.84
CA GLY A 62 -24.09 -11.79 16.74
C GLY A 62 -22.58 -11.73 16.70
N LEU A 63 -21.89 -11.77 17.85
CA LEU A 63 -20.43 -11.81 17.92
C LEU A 63 -19.84 -13.08 17.30
N ASP A 64 -20.49 -14.23 17.49
CA ASP A 64 -20.08 -15.49 16.86
C ASP A 64 -20.28 -15.46 15.34
N LEU A 65 -21.34 -14.79 14.89
CA LEU A 65 -21.56 -14.57 13.45
C LEU A 65 -20.49 -13.66 12.85
N ILE A 66 -20.07 -12.61 13.57
CA ILE A 66 -18.98 -11.74 13.14
C ILE A 66 -17.68 -12.53 12.96
N ARG A 67 -17.30 -13.39 13.93
CA ARG A 67 -16.10 -14.24 13.82
C ARG A 67 -16.14 -15.06 12.54
N GLN A 68 -17.26 -15.75 12.27
CA GLN A 68 -17.41 -16.60 11.11
C GLN A 68 -17.42 -15.80 9.78
N ILE A 69 -18.05 -14.62 9.75
CA ILE A 69 -18.04 -13.76 8.57
C ILE A 69 -16.60 -13.29 8.28
N ARG A 70 -15.83 -12.95 9.30
CA ARG A 70 -14.43 -12.50 9.15
C ARG A 70 -13.47 -13.62 8.75
N GLU A 71 -13.71 -14.84 9.18
CA GLU A 71 -12.94 -15.99 8.70
C GLU A 71 -13.11 -16.18 7.18
N ILE A 72 -14.29 -15.84 6.64
CA ILE A 72 -14.58 -15.92 5.20
C ILE A 72 -14.10 -14.66 4.47
N HIS A 73 -14.34 -13.49 5.07
CA HIS A 73 -14.10 -12.17 4.48
C HIS A 73 -13.49 -11.21 5.53
N PRO A 74 -12.16 -11.22 5.72
CA PRO A 74 -11.47 -10.38 6.71
C PRO A 74 -11.71 -8.87 6.54
N GLU A 75 -11.91 -8.43 5.29
CA GLU A 75 -12.07 -7.01 4.92
C GLU A 75 -13.52 -6.49 5.09
N THR A 76 -14.47 -7.37 5.45
CA THR A 76 -15.87 -6.95 5.62
C THR A 76 -16.02 -6.10 6.88
N GLU A 77 -16.49 -4.87 6.73
CA GLU A 77 -16.83 -4.03 7.87
C GLU A 77 -18.13 -4.49 8.53
N THR A 78 -18.17 -4.39 9.85
CA THR A 78 -19.33 -4.83 10.62
C THR A 78 -19.82 -3.72 11.53
N CYS A 79 -21.12 -3.47 11.49
CA CYS A 79 -21.84 -2.62 12.43
C CYS A 79 -22.72 -3.49 13.32
N LEU A 80 -22.35 -3.61 14.60
CA LEU A 80 -23.14 -4.37 15.57
C LEU A 80 -24.25 -3.49 16.15
N MET A 81 -25.47 -4.01 16.12
CA MET A 81 -26.66 -3.33 16.64
C MET A 81 -27.14 -4.04 17.90
N SER A 82 -27.54 -3.30 18.95
CA SER A 82 -28.00 -3.88 20.20
C SER A 82 -29.06 -3.03 20.88
N VAL A 83 -29.94 -3.68 21.59
CA VAL A 83 -30.92 -3.01 22.49
C VAL A 83 -30.29 -2.63 23.82
N TYR A 84 -29.20 -3.33 24.22
CA TYR A 84 -28.55 -3.15 25.51
C TYR A 84 -27.12 -2.66 25.38
N GLN A 85 -26.74 -1.74 26.25
CA GLN A 85 -25.35 -1.33 26.42
C GLN A 85 -24.71 -2.18 27.53
N ASN A 86 -24.01 -3.23 27.12
CA ASN A 86 -23.24 -4.08 28.02
C ASN A 86 -21.76 -3.90 27.75
N LEU A 87 -20.98 -3.51 28.77
CA LEU A 87 -19.54 -3.26 28.67
C LEU A 87 -18.74 -4.50 28.20
N ASP A 88 -19.16 -5.70 28.64
CA ASP A 88 -18.46 -6.93 28.24
C ASP A 88 -18.68 -7.23 26.76
N THR A 89 -19.91 -7.03 26.26
CA THR A 89 -20.24 -7.13 24.83
C THR A 89 -19.47 -6.12 23.99
N VAL A 90 -19.34 -4.88 24.46
CA VAL A 90 -18.57 -3.85 23.75
C VAL A 90 -17.08 -4.20 23.72
N ARG A 91 -16.51 -4.69 24.82
CA ARG A 91 -15.11 -5.15 24.87
C ARG A 91 -14.86 -6.31 23.92
N GLU A 92 -15.78 -7.27 23.88
CA GLU A 92 -15.68 -8.40 22.98
C GLU A 92 -15.81 -7.95 21.51
N ALA A 93 -16.74 -7.05 21.20
CA ALA A 93 -16.87 -6.46 19.88
C ALA A 93 -15.58 -5.73 19.44
N LEU A 94 -14.96 -4.96 20.33
CA LEU A 94 -13.67 -4.30 20.08
C LEU A 94 -12.55 -5.32 19.84
N SER A 95 -12.49 -6.42 20.60
CA SER A 95 -11.50 -7.48 20.39
C SER A 95 -11.66 -8.18 19.05
N LEU A 96 -12.87 -8.15 18.49
CA LEU A 96 -13.19 -8.60 17.14
C LEU A 96 -13.03 -7.49 16.09
N ASN A 97 -12.43 -6.35 16.46
CA ASN A 97 -12.23 -5.19 15.57
C ASN A 97 -13.55 -4.70 14.91
N VAL A 98 -14.67 -4.75 15.66
CA VAL A 98 -15.94 -4.15 15.22
C VAL A 98 -15.82 -2.64 15.35
N LYS A 99 -15.81 -1.93 14.22
CA LYS A 99 -15.64 -0.47 14.20
C LYS A 99 -16.88 0.28 14.70
N HIS A 100 -18.07 -0.26 14.42
CA HIS A 100 -19.33 0.43 14.66
C HIS A 100 -20.22 -0.37 15.60
N TYR A 101 -20.60 0.25 16.73
CA TYR A 101 -21.56 -0.30 17.68
C TYR A 101 -22.74 0.68 17.84
N MET A 102 -23.96 0.25 17.54
CA MET A 102 -25.15 1.09 17.57
C MET A 102 -26.17 0.58 18.55
N LEU A 103 -26.72 1.51 19.34
CA LEU A 103 -27.86 1.21 20.22
C LEU A 103 -29.17 1.43 19.47
N LYS A 104 -30.07 0.47 19.57
CA LYS A 104 -31.45 0.62 19.11
C LYS A 104 -32.24 1.50 20.10
N PRO A 105 -33.10 2.42 19.62
CA PRO A 105 -33.54 2.64 18.26
C PRO A 105 -32.48 3.40 17.41
N ILE A 106 -32.23 2.89 16.21
CA ILE A 106 -31.20 3.40 15.31
C ILE A 106 -31.76 4.60 14.53
N SER A 107 -31.02 5.71 14.52
CA SER A 107 -31.40 6.90 13.76
C SER A 107 -30.84 6.85 12.32
N ALA A 108 -31.57 7.46 11.38
CA ALA A 108 -31.05 7.64 10.02
C ALA A 108 -29.73 8.43 9.99
N ARG A 109 -29.53 9.35 10.95
CA ARG A 109 -28.29 10.12 11.09
C ARG A 109 -27.10 9.21 11.41
N SER A 110 -27.27 8.27 12.35
CA SER A 110 -26.22 7.34 12.74
C SER A 110 -25.84 6.40 11.60
N ILE A 111 -26.84 5.93 10.84
CA ILE A 111 -26.61 5.10 9.65
C ILE A 111 -25.80 5.89 8.60
N ASN A 112 -26.24 7.11 8.27
CA ASN A 112 -25.56 7.95 7.30
C ASN A 112 -24.13 8.28 7.74
N GLY A 113 -23.86 8.49 9.04
CA GLY A 113 -22.50 8.68 9.55
C GLY A 113 -21.55 7.53 9.16
N ILE A 114 -21.97 6.28 9.36
CA ILE A 114 -21.19 5.10 8.97
C ILE A 114 -20.99 5.05 7.44
N LEU A 115 -22.05 5.33 6.67
CA LEU A 115 -21.96 5.33 5.22
C LEU A 115 -21.06 6.46 4.67
N ASP A 116 -21.06 7.63 5.34
CA ASP A 116 -20.20 8.77 5.00
C ASP A 116 -18.73 8.44 5.30
N GLU A 117 -18.43 7.83 6.45
CA GLU A 117 -17.08 7.36 6.78
C GLU A 117 -16.55 6.37 5.74
N MET A 118 -17.34 5.37 5.36
CA MET A 118 -16.95 4.40 4.33
C MET A 118 -16.76 5.05 2.95
N GLY A 119 -17.65 5.98 2.57
CA GLY A 119 -17.58 6.68 1.30
C GLY A 119 -16.36 7.59 1.20
N ALA A 120 -16.02 8.30 2.25
CA ALA A 120 -14.82 9.14 2.32
C ALA A 120 -13.54 8.32 2.17
N VAL A 121 -13.45 7.18 2.88
CA VAL A 121 -12.28 6.28 2.77
C VAL A 121 -12.09 5.74 1.35
N GLU A 122 -13.19 5.40 0.64
CA GLU A 122 -13.08 4.93 -0.76
C GLU A 122 -12.64 6.04 -1.72
N GLU A 123 -13.15 7.27 -1.55
CA GLU A 123 -12.76 8.41 -2.38
C GLU A 123 -11.28 8.75 -2.18
N ASP A 124 -10.82 8.85 -0.94
CA ASP A 124 -9.43 9.12 -0.61
C ASP A 124 -8.51 8.00 -1.09
N TYR A 125 -8.92 6.74 -0.93
CA TYR A 125 -8.20 5.59 -1.44
C TYR A 125 -8.15 5.56 -2.97
N SER A 126 -9.25 5.88 -3.66
CA SER A 126 -9.30 5.98 -5.11
C SER A 126 -8.39 7.08 -5.64
N ASN A 127 -8.32 8.22 -4.95
CA ASN A 127 -7.43 9.32 -5.28
C ASN A 127 -5.96 8.90 -5.11
N LEU A 128 -5.62 8.28 -3.97
CA LEU A 128 -4.28 7.73 -3.74
C LEU A 128 -3.87 6.74 -4.84
N LEU A 129 -4.74 5.79 -5.17
CA LEU A 129 -4.46 4.81 -6.23
C LEU A 129 -4.28 5.46 -7.61
N ALA A 130 -5.03 6.53 -7.90
CA ALA A 130 -4.86 7.31 -9.12
C ALA A 130 -3.49 8.01 -9.18
N GLU A 131 -3.00 8.53 -8.06
CA GLU A 131 -1.65 9.10 -7.97
C GLU A 131 -0.57 8.06 -8.26
N PHE A 132 -0.67 6.86 -7.69
CA PHE A 132 0.24 5.74 -7.99
C PHE A 132 0.22 5.38 -9.49
N ARG A 133 -0.98 5.28 -10.08
CA ARG A 133 -1.14 4.99 -11.51
C ARG A 133 -0.51 6.07 -12.38
N ASP A 134 -0.67 7.34 -12.03
CA ASP A 134 -0.07 8.45 -12.77
C ASP A 134 1.46 8.36 -12.79
N VAL A 135 2.09 7.99 -11.67
CA VAL A 135 3.53 7.73 -11.62
C VAL A 135 3.93 6.54 -12.52
N VAL A 136 3.20 5.42 -12.42
CA VAL A 136 3.49 4.22 -13.23
C VAL A 136 3.29 4.48 -14.73
N GLU A 137 2.31 5.29 -15.12
CA GLU A 137 2.01 5.62 -16.52
C GLU A 137 2.92 6.71 -17.08
N SER A 138 3.56 7.47 -16.23
CA SER A 138 4.57 8.43 -16.65
C SER A 138 5.72 7.72 -17.38
N LYS A 139 6.35 8.41 -18.33
CA LYS A 139 7.57 7.92 -18.97
C LYS A 139 8.83 8.49 -18.32
N ASP A 140 8.68 8.98 -17.11
CA ASP A 140 9.77 9.63 -16.37
C ASP A 140 10.07 8.86 -15.10
N PHE A 141 11.15 8.08 -15.14
CA PHE A 141 11.65 7.34 -13.97
C PHE A 141 11.99 8.27 -12.80
N HIS A 142 12.29 9.55 -13.06
CA HIS A 142 12.52 10.51 -11.98
C HIS A 142 11.33 10.58 -11.03
N ARG A 143 10.10 10.46 -11.53
CA ARG A 143 8.88 10.46 -10.73
C ARG A 143 8.77 9.26 -9.78
N VAL A 144 9.24 8.09 -10.22
CA VAL A 144 9.32 6.91 -9.34
C VAL A 144 10.10 7.24 -8.06
N TYR A 145 11.13 8.06 -8.20
CA TYR A 145 11.99 8.45 -7.09
C TYR A 145 11.44 9.66 -6.32
N SER A 146 11.03 10.72 -7.02
CA SER A 146 10.60 11.98 -6.39
C SER A 146 9.24 11.88 -5.70
N ASP A 147 8.31 11.14 -6.31
CA ASP A 147 6.91 11.13 -5.88
C ASP A 147 6.68 10.08 -4.77
N SER A 148 7.57 9.08 -4.60
CA SER A 148 7.45 8.06 -3.55
C SER A 148 7.35 8.66 -2.15
N ARG A 149 8.04 9.77 -1.89
CA ARG A 149 7.94 10.48 -0.60
C ARG A 149 6.57 11.09 -0.35
N THR A 150 5.98 11.72 -1.36
CA THR A 150 4.64 12.29 -1.29
C THR A 150 3.60 11.20 -1.12
N LEU A 151 3.72 10.11 -1.89
CA LEU A 151 2.84 8.94 -1.77
C LEU A 151 2.93 8.30 -0.38
N ALA A 152 4.12 8.21 0.20
CA ALA A 152 4.31 7.72 1.57
C ALA A 152 3.62 8.61 2.61
N ALA A 153 3.70 9.93 2.44
CA ALA A 153 3.02 10.87 3.32
C ALA A 153 1.49 10.71 3.24
N HIS A 154 0.93 10.56 2.03
CA HIS A 154 -0.51 10.32 1.84
C HIS A 154 -0.96 8.99 2.43
N VAL A 155 -0.17 7.91 2.30
CA VAL A 155 -0.46 6.62 2.96
C VAL A 155 -0.54 6.79 4.47
N LEU A 156 0.43 7.50 5.09
CA LEU A 156 0.45 7.74 6.54
C LEU A 156 -0.69 8.64 7.00
N GLU A 157 -1.06 9.65 6.21
CA GLU A 157 -2.21 10.52 6.50
C GLU A 157 -3.51 9.72 6.52
N LEU A 158 -3.75 8.89 5.49
CA LEU A 158 -4.92 8.01 5.43
C LEU A 158 -4.94 6.95 6.53
N ALA A 159 -3.76 6.44 6.92
CA ALA A 159 -3.64 5.46 7.99
C ALA A 159 -3.93 6.05 9.38
N GLY A 160 -3.82 7.39 9.54
CA GLY A 160 -4.10 8.07 10.81
C GLY A 160 -3.21 7.59 11.97
N GLY A 161 -2.03 7.03 11.68
CA GLY A 161 -1.11 6.45 12.67
C GLY A 161 -1.38 4.98 13.01
N ASP A 162 -2.37 4.35 12.38
CA ASP A 162 -2.67 2.92 12.56
C ASP A 162 -1.85 2.08 11.58
N LYS A 163 -0.96 1.21 12.11
CA LYS A 163 -0.07 0.36 11.32
C LYS A 163 -0.81 -0.71 10.53
N ASP A 164 -1.89 -1.26 11.07
CA ASP A 164 -2.70 -2.26 10.38
C ASP A 164 -3.40 -1.63 9.17
N VAL A 165 -3.88 -0.40 9.31
CA VAL A 165 -4.47 0.36 8.21
C VAL A 165 -3.42 0.69 7.15
N ALA A 166 -2.22 1.15 7.55
CA ALA A 166 -1.13 1.42 6.63
C ALA A 166 -0.73 0.16 5.84
N GLU A 167 -0.61 -0.99 6.50
CA GLU A 167 -0.29 -2.27 5.88
C GLU A 167 -1.35 -2.68 4.85
N ASN A 168 -2.63 -2.53 5.20
CA ASN A 168 -3.74 -2.86 4.31
C ASN A 168 -3.78 -1.95 3.08
N ILE A 169 -3.53 -0.64 3.24
CA ILE A 169 -3.41 0.31 2.12
C ILE A 169 -2.30 -0.13 1.19
N LEU A 170 -1.08 -0.38 1.71
CA LEU A 170 0.08 -0.76 0.90
C LEU A 170 -0.13 -2.08 0.15
N LYS A 171 -0.64 -3.12 0.83
CA LYS A 171 -0.96 -4.42 0.21
C LYS A 171 -2.04 -4.30 -0.88
N THR A 172 -3.01 -3.41 -0.67
CA THR A 172 -4.08 -3.22 -1.66
C THR A 172 -3.57 -2.43 -2.86
N VAL A 173 -2.77 -1.37 -2.65
CA VAL A 173 -2.10 -0.65 -3.74
C VAL A 173 -1.21 -1.59 -4.55
N GLU A 174 -0.37 -2.39 -3.89
CA GLU A 174 0.47 -3.40 -4.55
C GLU A 174 -0.37 -4.33 -5.44
N ARG A 175 -1.41 -4.94 -4.87
CA ARG A 175 -2.29 -5.87 -5.60
C ARG A 175 -2.93 -5.20 -6.82
N GLU A 176 -3.47 -3.99 -6.66
CA GLU A 176 -4.13 -3.27 -7.75
C GLU A 176 -3.15 -2.88 -8.87
N LEU A 177 -1.96 -2.42 -8.52
CA LEU A 177 -0.91 -2.08 -9.50
C LEU A 177 -0.40 -3.34 -10.20
N MET A 178 -0.09 -4.41 -9.47
CA MET A 178 0.35 -5.66 -10.06
C MET A 178 -0.68 -6.23 -11.03
N ASN A 179 -1.95 -6.29 -10.64
CA ASN A 179 -3.03 -6.77 -11.51
C ASN A 179 -3.25 -5.90 -12.75
N SER A 180 -2.97 -4.59 -12.66
CA SER A 180 -3.19 -3.66 -13.76
C SER A 180 -2.03 -3.63 -14.76
N TYR A 181 -0.80 -3.86 -14.31
CA TYR A 181 0.40 -3.59 -15.11
C TYR A 181 1.31 -4.79 -15.35
N VAL A 182 1.09 -5.91 -14.67
CA VAL A 182 1.95 -7.11 -14.73
C VAL A 182 1.15 -8.30 -15.24
N GLU A 183 1.60 -8.95 -16.32
CA GLU A 183 0.92 -10.11 -16.90
C GLU A 183 0.99 -11.36 -16.01
N ASN A 184 2.10 -11.52 -15.29
CA ASN A 184 2.29 -12.58 -14.30
C ASN A 184 2.66 -11.99 -12.95
N PRO A 185 1.66 -11.48 -12.18
CA PRO A 185 1.90 -10.80 -10.92
C PRO A 185 2.63 -11.67 -9.88
N PHE A 186 2.44 -12.99 -9.93
CA PHE A 186 3.02 -13.90 -8.95
C PHE A 186 4.57 -13.94 -9.01
N GLU A 187 5.14 -13.97 -10.21
CA GLU A 187 6.62 -14.03 -10.38
C GLU A 187 7.27 -12.73 -9.90
N VAL A 188 6.72 -11.58 -10.31
CA VAL A 188 7.25 -10.27 -9.91
C VAL A 188 7.10 -10.05 -8.42
N LYS A 189 5.93 -10.41 -7.86
CA LYS A 189 5.66 -10.28 -6.42
C LYS A 189 6.62 -11.12 -5.59
N GLN A 190 6.89 -12.37 -5.97
CA GLN A 190 7.80 -13.24 -5.24
C GLN A 190 9.23 -12.64 -5.21
N GLU A 191 9.69 -12.07 -6.33
CA GLU A 191 10.99 -11.41 -6.38
C GLU A 191 11.04 -10.15 -5.51
N PHE A 192 9.97 -9.35 -5.52
CA PHE A 192 9.85 -8.15 -4.71
C PHE A 192 9.77 -8.47 -3.20
N ASP A 193 8.91 -9.39 -2.79
CA ASP A 193 8.76 -9.81 -1.38
C ASP A 193 10.08 -10.36 -0.80
N CYS A 194 10.90 -11.01 -1.63
CA CYS A 194 12.24 -11.45 -1.21
C CYS A 194 13.22 -10.28 -0.98
N LYS A 195 13.06 -9.17 -1.73
CA LYS A 195 13.95 -8.01 -1.62
C LYS A 195 13.54 -7.04 -0.51
N MET A 196 12.23 -6.82 -0.36
CA MET A 196 11.68 -5.81 0.53
C MET A 196 10.33 -6.23 1.15
N PRO A 197 10.32 -7.19 2.10
CA PRO A 197 9.08 -7.57 2.77
C PRO A 197 8.53 -6.40 3.58
N ILE A 198 7.20 -6.26 3.58
CA ILE A 198 6.53 -5.35 4.51
C ILE A 198 6.79 -5.87 5.93
N ASN A 199 7.40 -5.03 6.76
CA ASN A 199 7.58 -5.30 8.19
C ASN A 199 6.70 -4.37 8.99
N HIS A 200 5.66 -4.92 9.62
CA HIS A 200 4.68 -4.22 10.42
C HIS A 200 5.29 -3.29 11.50
N GLU A 201 6.44 -3.66 12.06
CA GLU A 201 7.10 -2.85 13.10
C GLU A 201 7.49 -1.44 12.63
N PHE A 202 7.74 -1.26 11.34
CA PHE A 202 8.27 -0.02 10.76
C PHE A 202 7.25 0.73 9.89
N LEU A 203 5.96 0.36 9.93
CA LEU A 203 4.93 0.99 9.07
C LEU A 203 4.47 2.38 9.53
N ASP A 204 4.97 2.87 10.63
CA ASP A 204 4.86 4.27 11.08
C ASP A 204 6.05 5.13 10.65
N ASP A 205 7.13 4.52 10.10
CA ASP A 205 8.29 5.24 9.62
C ASP A 205 8.11 5.67 8.15
N PRO A 206 7.99 6.98 7.87
CA PRO A 206 7.79 7.48 6.52
C PRO A 206 8.94 7.11 5.57
N VAL A 207 10.16 6.91 6.08
CA VAL A 207 11.32 6.53 5.27
C VAL A 207 11.18 5.09 4.78
N VAL A 208 10.69 4.18 5.62
CA VAL A 208 10.48 2.77 5.24
C VAL A 208 9.36 2.66 4.21
N ILE A 209 8.25 3.36 4.42
CA ILE A 209 7.13 3.38 3.46
C ILE A 209 7.58 3.98 2.13
N GLU A 210 8.33 5.10 2.15
CA GLU A 210 8.91 5.71 0.94
C GLU A 210 9.77 4.71 0.16
N MET A 211 10.67 4.01 0.85
CA MET A 211 11.55 3.03 0.21
C MET A 211 10.79 1.83 -0.34
N TRP A 212 9.77 1.37 0.35
CA TRP A 212 8.91 0.29 -0.11
C TRP A 212 8.13 0.70 -1.37
N ILE A 213 7.51 1.89 -1.35
CA ILE A 213 6.80 2.45 -2.51
C ILE A 213 7.73 2.60 -3.70
N ALA A 214 8.92 3.16 -3.50
CA ALA A 214 9.91 3.30 -4.56
C ALA A 214 10.33 1.95 -5.14
N GLY A 215 10.44 0.91 -4.31
CA GLY A 215 10.75 -0.46 -4.73
C GLY A 215 9.68 -1.05 -5.65
N ILE A 216 8.41 -1.03 -5.24
CA ILE A 216 7.31 -1.59 -6.04
C ILE A 216 7.12 -0.83 -7.36
N LEU A 217 7.22 0.50 -7.33
CA LEU A 217 7.12 1.32 -8.54
C LEU A 217 8.28 1.06 -9.51
N ASP A 218 9.49 0.88 -8.99
CA ASP A 218 10.67 0.53 -9.79
C ASP A 218 10.53 -0.84 -10.47
N ASP A 219 10.07 -1.86 -9.74
CA ASP A 219 9.88 -3.20 -10.29
C ASP A 219 8.79 -3.23 -11.37
N ILE A 220 7.66 -2.53 -11.17
CA ILE A 220 6.61 -2.38 -12.18
C ILE A 220 7.14 -1.62 -13.40
N PHE A 221 7.90 -0.54 -13.18
CA PHE A 221 8.50 0.25 -14.25
C PHE A 221 9.46 -0.60 -15.09
N LYS A 222 10.36 -1.35 -14.45
CA LYS A 222 11.30 -2.27 -15.14
C LYS A 222 10.55 -3.35 -15.91
N TYR A 223 9.53 -3.96 -15.32
CA TYR A 223 8.74 -4.98 -15.99
C TYR A 223 8.10 -4.43 -17.27
N ARG A 224 7.41 -3.29 -17.20
CA ARG A 224 6.78 -2.64 -18.36
C ARG A 224 7.80 -2.25 -19.42
N PHE A 225 8.95 -1.72 -19.00
CA PHE A 225 10.00 -1.30 -19.89
C PHE A 225 10.65 -2.50 -20.60
N SER A 226 10.96 -3.56 -19.88
CA SER A 226 11.55 -4.80 -20.42
C SER A 226 10.61 -5.49 -21.41
N LYS A 227 9.33 -5.53 -21.14
CA LYS A 227 8.31 -6.06 -22.07
C LYS A 227 8.22 -5.28 -23.37
N ARG A 228 8.32 -3.96 -23.28
CA ARG A 228 8.22 -3.09 -24.46
C ARG A 228 9.50 -3.02 -25.28
N TYR A 229 10.65 -3.14 -24.63
CA TYR A 229 11.98 -2.97 -25.23
C TYR A 229 12.91 -4.12 -24.83
N SER A 230 12.67 -5.30 -25.38
CA SER A 230 13.43 -6.51 -25.05
C SER A 230 14.95 -6.38 -25.25
N SER A 231 15.37 -5.56 -26.22
CA SER A 231 16.80 -5.28 -26.47
C SER A 231 17.48 -4.50 -25.34
N VAL A 232 16.72 -3.85 -24.47
CA VAL A 232 17.23 -3.03 -23.35
C VAL A 232 17.00 -3.70 -22.00
N SER A 233 16.19 -4.78 -21.96
CA SER A 233 15.95 -5.53 -20.71
C SER A 233 17.25 -6.01 -20.07
N GLY A 234 18.22 -6.47 -20.90
CA GLY A 234 19.54 -6.86 -20.45
C GLY A 234 20.32 -5.73 -19.77
N VAL A 235 20.09 -4.47 -20.18
CA VAL A 235 20.74 -3.31 -19.55
C VAL A 235 20.23 -3.09 -18.13
N LEU A 236 18.93 -3.22 -17.90
CA LEU A 236 18.34 -3.08 -16.55
C LEU A 236 18.84 -4.20 -15.65
N ALA A 237 18.85 -5.45 -16.15
CA ALA A 237 19.38 -6.59 -15.42
C ALA A 237 20.87 -6.41 -15.08
N TYR A 238 21.68 -5.99 -16.07
CA TYR A 238 23.10 -5.72 -15.87
C TYR A 238 23.32 -4.65 -14.77
N VAL A 239 22.55 -3.56 -14.80
CA VAL A 239 22.65 -2.50 -13.78
C VAL A 239 22.30 -3.04 -12.40
N ASP A 240 21.26 -3.88 -12.26
CA ASP A 240 20.87 -4.45 -10.97
C ASP A 240 21.93 -5.43 -10.44
N GLU A 241 22.49 -6.25 -11.29
CA GLU A 241 23.53 -7.23 -10.92
C GLU A 241 24.83 -6.53 -10.46
N HIS A 242 25.22 -5.44 -11.15
CA HIS A 242 26.47 -4.73 -10.90
C HIS A 242 26.31 -3.44 -10.08
N ILE A 243 25.15 -3.24 -9.43
CA ILE A 243 24.84 -1.96 -8.74
C ILE A 243 25.84 -1.61 -7.62
N LYS A 244 26.52 -2.63 -7.06
CA LYS A 244 27.53 -2.48 -6.02
C LYS A 244 28.94 -2.23 -6.56
N GLU A 245 29.09 -2.17 -7.87
CA GLU A 245 30.38 -2.02 -8.55
C GLU A 245 30.44 -0.68 -9.31
N PRO A 246 31.62 -0.20 -9.69
CA PRO A 246 31.73 0.87 -10.68
C PRO A 246 31.14 0.40 -12.01
N ILE A 247 30.10 1.05 -12.49
CA ILE A 247 29.46 0.71 -13.77
C ILE A 247 29.94 1.67 -14.86
N VAL A 248 30.59 1.13 -15.90
CA VAL A 248 31.10 1.90 -17.02
C VAL A 248 30.23 1.69 -18.25
N MET A 249 29.92 2.74 -18.99
CA MET A 249 29.06 2.67 -20.19
C MET A 249 29.57 1.69 -21.26
N ALA A 250 30.89 1.57 -21.42
CA ALA A 250 31.50 0.64 -22.38
C ALA A 250 31.19 -0.81 -22.04
N GLU A 251 31.20 -1.17 -20.76
CA GLU A 251 30.88 -2.53 -20.30
C GLU A 251 29.41 -2.86 -20.52
N ILE A 252 28.50 -1.92 -20.30
CA ILE A 252 27.06 -2.11 -20.60
C ILE A 252 26.89 -2.40 -22.11
N VAL A 253 27.53 -1.61 -22.96
CA VAL A 253 27.45 -1.75 -24.41
C VAL A 253 27.96 -3.11 -24.86
N GLU A 254 29.11 -3.55 -24.33
CA GLU A 254 29.75 -4.83 -24.65
C GLU A 254 28.92 -6.01 -24.15
N ASN A 255 28.56 -6.04 -22.87
CA ASN A 255 27.85 -7.16 -22.25
C ASN A 255 26.40 -7.31 -22.74
N CYS A 256 25.72 -6.18 -23.01
CA CYS A 256 24.35 -6.21 -23.50
C CYS A 256 24.24 -6.25 -25.04
N HIS A 257 25.35 -6.24 -25.76
CA HIS A 257 25.40 -6.24 -27.23
C HIS A 257 24.52 -5.16 -27.87
N ILE A 258 24.52 -3.96 -27.29
CA ILE A 258 23.67 -2.84 -27.70
C ILE A 258 24.52 -1.67 -28.20
N CYS A 259 24.07 -0.99 -29.27
CA CYS A 259 24.74 0.21 -29.75
C CYS A 259 24.59 1.35 -28.71
N GLN A 260 25.70 2.02 -28.35
CA GLN A 260 25.70 3.10 -27.37
C GLN A 260 24.73 4.23 -27.75
N GLN A 261 24.67 4.64 -29.00
CA GLN A 261 23.78 5.71 -29.46
C GLN A 261 22.31 5.33 -29.30
N TYR A 262 21.97 4.07 -29.58
CA TYR A 262 20.62 3.55 -29.38
C TYR A 262 20.25 3.51 -27.91
N LEU A 263 21.17 3.04 -27.04
CA LEU A 263 20.98 3.01 -25.59
C LEU A 263 20.72 4.41 -25.04
N LEU A 264 21.53 5.40 -25.36
CA LEU A 264 21.36 6.78 -24.91
C LEU A 264 20.03 7.38 -25.37
N ARG A 265 19.64 7.10 -26.63
CA ARG A 265 18.38 7.57 -27.19
C ARG A 265 17.19 6.95 -26.47
N ILE A 266 17.15 5.61 -26.34
CA ILE A 266 16.00 4.91 -25.76
C ILE A 266 15.81 5.26 -24.27
N PHE A 267 16.89 5.41 -23.51
CA PHE A 267 16.81 5.86 -22.13
C PHE A 267 16.21 7.26 -22.05
N LYS A 268 16.68 8.20 -22.86
CA LYS A 268 16.19 9.57 -22.85
C LYS A 268 14.72 9.67 -23.26
N GLU A 269 14.32 8.90 -24.29
CA GLU A 269 12.94 8.96 -24.83
C GLU A 269 11.91 8.20 -24.00
N GLN A 270 12.31 7.09 -23.36
CA GLN A 270 11.39 6.16 -22.73
C GLN A 270 11.49 6.09 -21.19
N ILE A 271 12.66 6.43 -20.64
CA ILE A 271 12.89 6.50 -19.19
C ILE A 271 12.90 7.96 -18.71
N GLY A 272 13.00 8.93 -19.62
CA GLY A 272 13.02 10.36 -19.31
C GLY A 272 14.38 10.90 -18.86
N MET A 273 15.38 10.02 -18.62
CA MET A 273 16.70 10.41 -18.11
C MET A 273 17.84 9.71 -18.86
N SER A 274 19.09 10.13 -18.57
CA SER A 274 20.26 9.44 -19.10
C SER A 274 20.51 8.13 -18.36
N THR A 275 21.17 7.17 -19.04
CA THR A 275 21.59 5.91 -18.40
C THR A 275 22.44 6.15 -17.15
N ARG A 276 23.29 7.17 -17.18
CA ARG A 276 24.14 7.56 -16.03
C ARG A 276 23.32 8.04 -14.86
N ASP A 277 22.32 8.90 -15.10
CA ASP A 277 21.43 9.40 -14.04
C ASP A 277 20.61 8.24 -13.45
N TYR A 278 20.10 7.34 -14.29
CA TYR A 278 19.41 6.13 -13.85
C TYR A 278 20.26 5.31 -12.88
N ILE A 279 21.52 5.01 -13.25
CA ILE A 279 22.44 4.27 -12.39
C ILE A 279 22.67 5.04 -11.06
N GLN A 280 22.85 6.35 -11.11
CA GLN A 280 23.02 7.14 -9.90
C GLN A 280 21.79 7.09 -8.98
N TYR A 281 20.58 7.23 -9.54
CA TYR A 281 19.33 7.08 -8.76
C TYR A 281 19.25 5.72 -8.09
N ARG A 282 19.52 4.64 -8.82
CA ARG A 282 19.52 3.28 -8.29
C ARG A 282 20.51 3.10 -7.13
N LYS A 283 21.74 3.60 -7.28
CA LYS A 283 22.76 3.58 -6.22
C LYS A 283 22.33 4.39 -5.00
N ILE A 284 21.70 5.54 -5.18
CA ILE A 284 21.23 6.36 -4.06
C ILE A 284 20.04 5.72 -3.35
N MET A 285 19.12 5.08 -4.05
CA MET A 285 18.05 4.28 -3.40
C MET A 285 18.65 3.20 -2.49
N MET A 286 19.66 2.47 -2.96
CA MET A 286 20.37 1.48 -2.14
C MET A 286 21.17 2.12 -1.00
N ALA A 287 21.75 3.31 -1.19
CA ALA A 287 22.43 4.05 -0.14
C ALA A 287 21.50 4.44 1.00
N LYS A 288 20.24 4.82 0.70
CA LYS A 288 19.23 5.14 1.72
C LYS A 288 19.01 3.96 2.66
N TRP A 289 18.91 2.73 2.12
CA TRP A 289 18.83 1.51 2.91
C TRP A 289 20.04 1.31 3.83
N TYR A 290 21.25 1.44 3.32
CA TYR A 290 22.45 1.28 4.16
C TYR A 290 22.56 2.37 5.23
N LEU A 291 22.09 3.58 4.95
CA LEU A 291 22.06 4.67 5.92
C LEU A 291 21.01 4.48 6.99
N TYR A 292 19.88 3.87 6.63
CA TYR A 292 18.77 3.57 7.54
C TYR A 292 19.09 2.39 8.47
N LEU A 293 19.56 1.27 7.91
CA LEU A 293 19.72 0.01 8.63
C LEU A 293 21.00 -0.08 9.49
N GLY A 294 21.97 0.79 9.31
CA GLY A 294 23.25 0.53 9.96
C GLY A 294 24.16 1.69 10.30
N ASP A 295 25.12 1.35 11.14
CA ASP A 295 26.20 2.23 11.58
C ASP A 295 27.41 2.26 10.61
N CYS A 296 27.23 1.69 9.40
CA CYS A 296 28.28 1.65 8.38
C CYS A 296 28.72 3.08 8.02
N PRO A 297 30.00 3.40 8.09
CA PRO A 297 30.49 4.73 7.74
C PRO A 297 30.07 5.17 6.34
N THR A 298 29.77 6.45 6.16
CA THR A 298 29.31 6.97 4.86
C THR A 298 30.30 6.69 3.73
N LEU A 299 31.59 6.70 4.04
CA LEU A 299 32.65 6.37 3.06
C LEU A 299 32.56 4.90 2.63
N ASP A 300 32.34 3.99 3.58
CA ASP A 300 32.22 2.57 3.29
C ASP A 300 30.97 2.26 2.43
N ILE A 301 29.86 3.00 2.68
CA ILE A 301 28.67 2.91 1.83
C ILE A 301 28.99 3.37 0.41
N ALA A 302 29.72 4.47 0.24
CA ALA A 302 30.15 4.96 -1.05
C ALA A 302 30.98 3.89 -1.82
N MET A 303 31.97 3.31 -1.13
CA MET A 303 32.81 2.25 -1.72
C MET A 303 32.01 1.00 -2.05
N LYS A 304 31.11 0.54 -1.18
CA LYS A 304 30.21 -0.60 -1.43
C LYS A 304 29.28 -0.41 -2.62
N LEU A 305 28.99 0.82 -2.98
CA LEU A 305 28.14 1.18 -4.12
C LEU A 305 28.97 1.56 -5.36
N GLY A 306 30.29 1.28 -5.37
CA GLY A 306 31.16 1.53 -6.50
C GLY A 306 31.30 3.02 -6.84
N PHE A 307 31.34 3.90 -5.84
CA PHE A 307 31.78 5.29 -6.01
C PHE A 307 33.26 5.36 -5.73
N ASP A 308 34.02 5.98 -6.63
CA ASP A 308 35.49 6.12 -6.52
C ASP A 308 35.89 7.08 -5.39
N ASP A 309 34.99 8.01 -5.02
CA ASP A 309 35.25 9.05 -4.02
C ASP A 309 34.02 9.32 -3.18
N GLY A 310 34.20 9.33 -1.85
CA GLY A 310 33.14 9.63 -0.89
C GLY A 310 32.62 11.07 -1.00
N GLY A 311 33.46 12.02 -1.43
CA GLY A 311 33.03 13.41 -1.66
C GLY A 311 32.12 13.52 -2.88
N TYR A 312 32.40 12.77 -3.94
CA TYR A 312 31.51 12.69 -5.10
C TYR A 312 30.18 12.02 -4.73
N PHE A 313 30.21 10.90 -4.02
CA PHE A 313 28.99 10.27 -3.46
C PHE A 313 28.15 11.26 -2.67
N ALA A 314 28.76 12.01 -1.73
CA ALA A 314 28.04 12.98 -0.91
C ALA A 314 27.39 14.10 -1.74
N LYS A 315 28.05 14.55 -2.82
CA LYS A 315 27.49 15.54 -3.76
C LYS A 315 26.29 14.98 -4.51
N VAL A 316 26.40 13.75 -5.04
CA VAL A 316 25.31 13.08 -5.76
C VAL A 316 24.12 12.86 -4.83
N PHE A 317 24.36 12.32 -3.64
CA PHE A 317 23.34 12.11 -2.63
C PHE A 317 22.61 13.42 -2.26
N LYS A 318 23.37 14.47 -1.96
CA LYS A 318 22.80 15.79 -1.65
C LYS A 318 22.01 16.40 -2.81
N LYS A 319 22.45 16.16 -4.05
CA LYS A 319 21.73 16.64 -5.24
C LYS A 319 20.34 15.99 -5.34
N LEU A 320 20.21 14.70 -4.97
CA LEU A 320 18.99 13.92 -5.12
C LEU A 320 18.08 14.00 -3.87
N GLU A 321 18.68 13.95 -2.68
CA GLU A 321 17.94 13.93 -1.40
C GLU A 321 17.84 15.30 -0.71
N HIS A 322 18.49 16.34 -1.26
CA HIS A 322 18.57 17.70 -0.72
C HIS A 322 19.27 17.83 0.65
N VAL A 323 19.68 16.70 1.24
CA VAL A 323 20.44 16.62 2.49
C VAL A 323 21.71 15.79 2.28
N THR A 324 22.71 15.95 3.16
CA THR A 324 23.91 15.10 3.10
C THR A 324 23.61 13.69 3.61
N PRO A 325 24.39 12.66 3.22
CA PRO A 325 24.21 11.29 3.74
C PRO A 325 24.26 11.24 5.28
N TYR A 326 25.10 12.04 5.90
CA TYR A 326 25.19 12.14 7.35
C TYR A 326 23.91 12.72 7.97
N GLN A 327 23.39 13.82 7.42
CA GLN A 327 22.13 14.42 7.86
C GLN A 327 20.94 13.47 7.66
N TYR A 328 20.91 12.75 6.53
CA TYR A 328 19.88 11.74 6.26
C TYR A 328 19.86 10.67 7.36
N ARG A 329 21.03 10.11 7.70
CA ARG A 329 21.16 9.14 8.80
C ARG A 329 20.68 9.69 10.15
N LEU A 330 21.04 10.92 10.48
CA LEU A 330 20.59 11.56 11.73
C LEU A 330 19.06 11.69 11.77
N ASN A 331 18.43 12.04 10.65
CA ASN A 331 16.99 12.16 10.54
C ASN A 331 16.29 10.79 10.74
N CYS A 332 16.82 9.72 10.12
CA CYS A 332 16.32 8.36 10.33
C CYS A 332 16.45 7.92 11.80
N ASN A 333 17.61 8.11 12.43
CA ASN A 333 17.82 7.74 13.84
C ASN A 333 16.95 8.56 14.80
N ALA A 334 16.63 9.81 14.47
CA ALA A 334 15.76 10.66 15.28
C ALA A 334 14.29 10.20 15.22
N ALA A 335 13.83 9.73 14.06
CA ALA A 335 12.48 9.15 13.87
C ALA A 335 12.35 7.85 14.66
N SER A 336 13.31 6.93 14.51
CA SER A 336 13.33 5.64 15.23
C SER A 336 13.42 5.79 16.77
N ARG A 337 14.07 6.84 17.27
CA ARG A 337 14.14 7.12 18.72
C ARG A 337 12.84 7.72 19.27
N LYS A 338 12.07 8.47 18.48
CA LYS A 338 10.76 8.97 18.90
C LYS A 338 9.76 7.84 19.02
N ALA A 339 9.74 6.92 18.07
CA ALA A 339 8.88 5.73 18.11
C ALA A 339 9.19 4.76 19.26
N ALA A 340 10.41 4.79 19.83
CA ALA A 340 10.81 3.95 20.97
C ALA A 340 10.51 4.58 22.34
N VAL A 341 10.00 5.83 22.39
CA VAL A 341 9.74 6.59 23.63
C VAL A 341 8.23 6.86 23.83
N GLU A 342 7.40 6.64 22.82
CA GLU A 342 5.93 6.63 22.88
C GLU A 342 5.38 5.21 23.02
#